data_a397b47929da339120ba215d15e91738
#
_entry.id   a397b47929da339120ba215d15e91738
#
_cell.length_a   1.000
_cell.length_b   1.000
_cell.length_c   1.000
_cell.angle_alpha   90.00
_cell.angle_beta   90.00
_cell.angle_gamma   90.00
#
_symmetry.space_group_name_H-M   'P 1'
#
loop_
_entity.id
_entity.type
_entity.pdbx_description
1 polymer ?
#
loop_
_entity_poly.entity_id
_entity_poly.type
_entity_poly.pdbx_seq_one_letter_code
_entity_poly.pdbx_strand_id
1 'polypeptide(L)'
;VNFLFSYKYFSRRLPLPFALSIIWVVGSQVCWLWVSKLPEYHFTRYRFFALTLLILLSSFFLLLYVPVGPLRVDRYLMVHVFWDNFFNGIHPYQPIGGGNVPGPFPVYFLLNLPGYLLGEIGFINLIGLAVYAWLLYRVQDSYRGRILALLQLVILVPFWWEIACRSVLFTNMVFGILTMYWLEFTWVRSRPFFTGALAGLLLSTRSIVIVPLLAYASHLIKRSPGNGFQIFRGGCYALATLAITLLPLYLWHPKDFQEFNPILVQSTLLPMSLGLPILVITAMAATKAKDFYGVLYVSGVLITLSVLASFLLVIHSDGPRAAFWDSKF
;
A
#
# COMPACT_ATOMS: atom_id res chain seq x y z
N VAL A 1 -8.43 9.89 9.63
CA VAL A 1 -7.12 9.24 9.57
C VAL A 1 -6.00 10.25 9.73
N ASN A 2 -5.90 11.29 8.88
CA ASN A 2 -4.81 12.28 8.93
C ASN A 2 -4.69 12.98 10.30
N PHE A 3 -5.81 13.35 10.93
CA PHE A 3 -5.83 13.94 12.27
C PHE A 3 -5.26 12.98 13.32
N LEU A 4 -5.75 11.75 13.37
CA LEU A 4 -5.33 10.76 14.36
C LEU A 4 -3.84 10.46 14.23
N PHE A 5 -3.35 10.36 12.99
CA PHE A 5 -1.95 10.12 12.71
C PHE A 5 -1.08 11.32 13.13
N SER A 6 -1.48 12.54 12.77
CA SER A 6 -0.78 13.76 13.18
C SER A 6 -0.72 13.89 14.69
N TYR A 7 -1.85 13.67 15.38
CA TYR A 7 -1.93 13.73 16.85
C TYR A 7 -0.99 12.72 17.50
N LYS A 8 -0.99 11.48 17.02
CA LYS A 8 -0.11 10.42 17.55
C LYS A 8 1.37 10.82 17.51
N TYR A 9 1.85 11.39 16.41
CA TYR A 9 3.26 11.70 16.24
C TYR A 9 3.65 13.07 16.79
N PHE A 10 2.76 14.06 16.70
CA PHE A 10 2.99 15.37 17.31
C PHE A 10 3.02 15.30 18.84
N SER A 11 2.18 14.46 19.46
CA SER A 11 2.17 14.29 20.90
C SER A 11 3.48 13.74 21.50
N ARG A 12 4.30 13.11 20.69
CA ARG A 12 5.62 12.58 21.10
C ARG A 12 6.73 13.61 21.01
N ARG A 13 6.54 14.72 20.29
CA ARG A 13 7.63 15.63 19.91
C ARG A 13 7.32 17.11 20.07
N LEU A 14 6.07 17.50 20.05
CA LEU A 14 5.67 18.90 19.97
C LEU A 14 4.76 19.30 21.16
N PRO A 15 4.89 20.55 21.65
CA PRO A 15 3.92 21.12 22.58
C PRO A 15 2.56 21.31 21.86
N LEU A 16 1.47 21.22 22.61
CA LEU A 16 0.12 21.40 22.10
C LEU A 16 -0.25 20.53 20.87
N PRO A 17 -0.01 19.20 20.92
CA PRO A 17 -0.14 18.32 19.74
C PRO A 17 -1.55 18.31 19.15
N PHE A 18 -2.58 18.47 19.98
CA PHE A 18 -3.97 18.51 19.56
C PHE A 18 -4.25 19.74 18.69
N ALA A 19 -3.87 20.92 19.16
CA ALA A 19 -4.04 22.18 18.41
C ALA A 19 -3.26 22.15 17.08
N LEU A 20 -2.00 21.70 17.11
CA LEU A 20 -1.18 21.57 15.90
C LEU A 20 -1.76 20.59 14.90
N SER A 21 -2.35 19.49 15.36
CA SER A 21 -3.00 18.52 14.48
C SER A 21 -4.26 19.09 13.82
N ILE A 22 -5.06 19.87 14.56
CA ILE A 22 -6.22 20.59 13.98
C ILE A 22 -5.75 21.62 12.95
N ILE A 23 -4.77 22.46 13.32
CA ILE A 23 -4.23 23.50 12.42
C ILE A 23 -3.71 22.86 11.14
N TRP A 24 -2.96 21.76 11.24
CA TRP A 24 -2.47 21.03 10.07
C TRP A 24 -3.61 20.53 9.18
N VAL A 25 -4.57 19.81 9.76
CA VAL A 25 -5.65 19.19 8.99
C VAL A 25 -6.57 20.25 8.38
N VAL A 26 -7.00 21.23 9.16
CA VAL A 26 -7.89 22.29 8.67
C VAL A 26 -7.14 23.19 7.67
N GLY A 27 -5.95 23.66 8.03
CA GLY A 27 -5.14 24.52 7.18
C GLY A 27 -4.79 23.88 5.85
N SER A 28 -4.42 22.59 5.86
CA SER A 28 -4.12 21.84 4.63
C SER A 28 -5.35 21.67 3.74
N GLN A 29 -6.54 21.39 4.31
CA GLN A 29 -7.78 21.29 3.53
C GLN A 29 -8.21 22.65 2.97
N VAL A 30 -8.11 23.71 3.75
CA VAL A 30 -8.38 25.08 3.27
C VAL A 30 -7.43 25.45 2.13
N CYS A 31 -6.14 25.16 2.29
CA CYS A 31 -5.15 25.40 1.24
C CYS A 31 -5.49 24.60 -0.04
N TRP A 32 -5.83 23.34 0.09
CA TRP A 32 -6.22 22.50 -1.06
C TRP A 32 -7.48 23.03 -1.75
N LEU A 33 -8.52 23.41 -0.98
CA LEU A 33 -9.73 24.00 -1.50
C LEU A 33 -9.46 25.35 -2.20
N TRP A 34 -8.58 26.16 -1.64
CA TRP A 34 -8.18 27.42 -2.26
C TRP A 34 -7.45 27.17 -3.59
N VAL A 35 -6.44 26.29 -3.60
CA VAL A 35 -5.72 25.93 -4.84
C VAL A 35 -6.68 25.33 -5.87
N SER A 36 -7.65 24.52 -5.44
CA SER A 36 -8.62 23.90 -6.35
C SER A 36 -9.53 24.92 -7.07
N LYS A 37 -9.67 26.13 -6.55
CA LYS A 37 -10.46 27.23 -7.15
C LYS A 37 -9.64 28.14 -8.09
N LEU A 38 -8.31 27.93 -8.16
CA LEU A 38 -7.48 28.74 -9.05
C LEU A 38 -7.86 28.51 -10.52
N PRO A 39 -7.72 29.54 -11.37
CA PRO A 39 -7.94 29.41 -12.81
C PRO A 39 -7.03 28.36 -13.48
N GLU A 40 -7.49 27.78 -14.59
CA GLU A 40 -6.82 26.69 -15.30
C GLU A 40 -5.38 27.04 -15.74
N TYR A 41 -5.08 28.31 -16.05
CA TYR A 41 -3.73 28.73 -16.46
C TYR A 41 -2.67 28.57 -15.36
N HIS A 42 -3.08 28.39 -14.11
CA HIS A 42 -2.18 28.01 -13.01
C HIS A 42 -1.77 26.53 -13.04
N PHE A 43 -2.43 25.69 -13.85
CA PHE A 43 -2.19 24.26 -13.89
C PHE A 43 -1.49 23.89 -15.19
N THR A 44 -0.16 24.01 -15.23
CA THR A 44 0.63 23.77 -16.43
C THR A 44 1.48 22.52 -16.31
N ARG A 45 1.95 22.00 -17.47
CA ARG A 45 2.90 20.90 -17.53
C ARG A 45 4.15 21.14 -16.70
N TYR A 46 4.71 22.34 -16.80
CA TYR A 46 5.93 22.70 -16.07
C TYR A 46 5.72 22.68 -14.56
N ARG A 47 4.61 23.20 -14.07
CA ARG A 47 4.27 23.18 -12.64
C ARG A 47 4.05 21.76 -12.11
N PHE A 48 3.44 20.87 -12.92
CA PHE A 48 3.29 19.47 -12.55
C PHE A 48 4.67 18.80 -12.36
N PHE A 49 5.58 18.92 -13.34
CA PHE A 49 6.91 18.34 -13.23
C PHE A 49 7.76 19.01 -12.15
N ALA A 50 7.68 20.34 -11.99
CA ALA A 50 8.38 21.05 -10.92
C ALA A 50 7.92 20.60 -9.54
N LEU A 51 6.60 20.45 -9.33
CA LEU A 51 6.04 19.92 -8.08
C LEU A 51 6.48 18.47 -7.84
N THR A 52 6.43 17.62 -8.86
CA THR A 52 6.92 16.24 -8.78
C THR A 52 8.38 16.19 -8.37
N LEU A 53 9.23 16.98 -9.00
CA LEU A 53 10.65 17.08 -8.67
C LEU A 53 10.86 17.58 -7.24
N LEU A 54 10.12 18.61 -6.82
CA LEU A 54 10.19 19.15 -5.45
C LEU A 54 9.86 18.07 -4.41
N ILE A 55 8.80 17.27 -4.64
CA ILE A 55 8.41 16.18 -3.73
C ILE A 55 9.49 15.09 -3.72
N LEU A 56 10.05 14.73 -4.88
CA LEU A 56 11.14 13.75 -4.98
C LEU A 56 12.38 14.22 -4.22
N LEU A 57 12.80 15.46 -4.42
CA LEU A 57 13.95 16.05 -3.72
C LEU A 57 13.70 16.13 -2.21
N SER A 58 12.52 16.60 -1.79
CA SER A 58 12.14 16.65 -0.37
C SER A 58 12.16 15.25 0.26
N SER A 59 11.65 14.23 -0.45
CA SER A 59 11.68 12.84 -0.01
C SER A 59 13.11 12.30 0.08
N PHE A 60 13.94 12.60 -0.91
CA PHE A 60 15.36 12.23 -0.91
C PHE A 60 16.13 12.87 0.26
N PHE A 61 15.96 14.18 0.48
CA PHE A 61 16.57 14.86 1.63
C PHE A 61 16.07 14.29 2.96
N LEU A 62 14.78 13.94 3.05
CA LEU A 62 14.24 13.31 4.25
C LEU A 62 14.94 11.98 4.55
N LEU A 63 15.24 11.17 3.52
CA LEU A 63 15.99 9.92 3.67
C LEU A 63 17.43 10.17 4.13
N LEU A 64 18.09 11.23 3.66
CA LEU A 64 19.47 11.53 4.04
C LEU A 64 19.60 12.07 5.48
N TYR A 65 18.65 12.91 5.91
CA TYR A 65 18.80 13.66 7.17
C TYR A 65 18.05 13.05 8.36
N VAL A 66 17.04 12.21 8.12
CA VAL A 66 16.28 11.59 9.20
C VAL A 66 16.81 10.19 9.49
N PRO A 67 17.49 9.98 10.63
CA PRO A 67 17.98 8.65 10.98
C PRO A 67 16.82 7.72 11.36
N VAL A 68 16.89 6.46 10.92
CA VAL A 68 15.83 5.45 11.17
C VAL A 68 15.82 4.97 12.61
N GLY A 69 16.99 4.80 13.22
CA GLY A 69 17.13 4.20 14.55
C GLY A 69 16.23 4.81 15.63
N PRO A 70 16.15 6.15 15.76
CA PRO A 70 15.28 6.81 16.74
C PRO A 70 13.79 6.66 16.45
N LEU A 71 13.39 6.31 15.23
CA LEU A 71 12.00 6.16 14.85
C LEU A 71 11.39 4.84 15.32
N ARG A 72 12.23 3.83 15.62
CA ARG A 72 11.85 2.51 16.13
C ARG A 72 10.71 1.84 15.36
N VAL A 73 10.79 1.87 14.02
CA VAL A 73 9.75 1.30 13.16
C VAL A 73 10.14 -0.10 12.75
N ASP A 74 9.32 -1.06 13.07
CA ASP A 74 9.50 -2.48 12.75
C ASP A 74 9.55 -2.77 11.25
N ARG A 75 8.87 -1.98 10.44
CA ARG A 75 8.77 -2.17 8.98
C ARG A 75 10.12 -2.08 8.26
N TYR A 76 10.98 -1.17 8.70
CA TYR A 76 12.36 -1.08 8.22
C TYR A 76 13.17 -2.31 8.64
N LEU A 77 13.12 -2.63 9.94
CA LEU A 77 13.82 -3.78 10.50
C LEU A 77 13.39 -5.08 9.82
N MET A 78 12.10 -5.23 9.54
CA MET A 78 11.51 -6.42 8.92
C MET A 78 12.14 -6.76 7.57
N VAL A 79 12.43 -5.76 6.73
CA VAL A 79 13.08 -5.98 5.43
C VAL A 79 14.55 -6.37 5.62
N HIS A 80 15.25 -5.71 6.53
CA HIS A 80 16.65 -6.05 6.84
C HIS A 80 16.77 -7.47 7.39
N VAL A 81 15.98 -7.81 8.41
CA VAL A 81 16.04 -9.15 9.02
C VAL A 81 15.68 -10.25 8.03
N PHE A 82 14.67 -10.01 7.17
CA PHE A 82 14.32 -10.99 6.14
C PHE A 82 15.53 -11.30 5.23
N TRP A 83 16.23 -10.28 4.74
CA TRP A 83 17.37 -10.47 3.86
C TRP A 83 18.64 -10.92 4.59
N ASP A 84 18.88 -10.40 5.80
CA ASP A 84 20.00 -10.86 6.64
C ASP A 84 19.84 -12.34 6.98
N ASN A 85 18.66 -12.78 7.38
CA ASN A 85 18.38 -14.19 7.62
C ASN A 85 18.60 -15.03 6.35
N PHE A 86 18.03 -14.59 5.22
CA PHE A 86 18.15 -15.28 3.94
C PHE A 86 19.61 -15.49 3.52
N PHE A 87 20.43 -14.44 3.57
CA PHE A 87 21.84 -14.52 3.17
C PHE A 87 22.71 -15.29 4.18
N ASN A 88 22.28 -15.41 5.43
CA ASN A 88 22.93 -16.22 6.44
C ASN A 88 22.43 -17.68 6.49
N GLY A 89 21.58 -18.10 5.56
CA GLY A 89 21.05 -19.47 5.52
C GLY A 89 20.02 -19.77 6.59
N ILE A 90 19.46 -18.74 7.24
CA ILE A 90 18.41 -18.81 8.25
C ILE A 90 17.06 -18.61 7.56
N HIS A 91 15.99 -19.21 8.10
CA HIS A 91 14.66 -19.02 7.54
C HIS A 91 14.25 -17.54 7.60
N PRO A 92 13.89 -16.88 6.46
CA PRO A 92 13.68 -15.43 6.39
C PRO A 92 12.58 -14.89 7.28
N TYR A 93 11.58 -15.71 7.61
CA TYR A 93 10.46 -15.35 8.47
C TYR A 93 10.72 -15.55 9.97
N GLN A 94 11.92 -15.93 10.37
CA GLN A 94 12.23 -15.99 11.80
C GLN A 94 12.05 -14.61 12.47
N PRO A 95 11.57 -14.61 13.73
CA PRO A 95 11.23 -13.36 14.41
C PRO A 95 12.44 -12.46 14.59
N ILE A 96 12.19 -11.19 14.46
CA ILE A 96 13.12 -10.11 14.80
C ILE A 96 13.22 -10.04 16.33
N GLY A 97 14.41 -9.78 16.86
CA GLY A 97 14.66 -9.73 18.31
C GLY A 97 13.59 -9.00 19.12
N GLY A 98 12.64 -9.75 19.66
CA GLY A 98 11.45 -9.26 20.35
C GLY A 98 10.15 -9.96 19.94
N GLY A 99 10.20 -10.89 18.96
CA GLY A 99 9.07 -11.76 18.63
C GLY A 99 8.16 -11.30 17.48
N ASN A 100 8.47 -10.19 16.79
CA ASN A 100 7.69 -9.78 15.62
C ASN A 100 8.09 -10.58 14.39
N VAL A 101 7.15 -11.37 13.87
CA VAL A 101 7.31 -12.15 12.63
C VAL A 101 7.09 -11.24 11.43
N PRO A 102 7.92 -11.33 10.36
CA PRO A 102 7.67 -10.61 9.10
C PRO A 102 6.30 -10.99 8.52
N GLY A 103 5.40 -10.00 8.39
CA GLY A 103 4.04 -10.25 7.90
C GLY A 103 3.87 -10.25 6.38
N PRO A 104 4.61 -9.43 5.59
CA PRO A 104 4.48 -9.40 4.14
C PRO A 104 4.86 -10.73 3.47
N PHE A 105 4.33 -10.96 2.26
CA PHE A 105 4.69 -12.11 1.43
C PHE A 105 5.99 -11.89 0.64
N PRO A 106 6.59 -12.95 0.04
CA PRO A 106 7.93 -12.90 -0.53
C PRO A 106 8.17 -11.80 -1.57
N VAL A 107 7.21 -11.52 -2.45
CA VAL A 107 7.38 -10.49 -3.49
C VAL A 107 7.53 -9.08 -2.89
N TYR A 108 6.94 -8.83 -1.72
CA TYR A 108 7.18 -7.57 -1.01
C TYR A 108 8.67 -7.39 -0.69
N PHE A 109 9.32 -8.42 -0.21
CA PHE A 109 10.75 -8.38 0.09
C PHE A 109 11.60 -8.30 -1.18
N LEU A 110 11.24 -9.06 -2.24
CA LEU A 110 11.92 -8.98 -3.52
C LEU A 110 11.89 -7.56 -4.13
N LEU A 111 10.76 -6.85 -4.02
CA LEU A 111 10.66 -5.46 -4.45
C LEU A 111 11.60 -4.53 -3.66
N ASN A 112 11.92 -4.88 -2.42
CA ASN A 112 12.81 -4.11 -1.56
C ASN A 112 14.28 -4.53 -1.61
N LEU A 113 14.59 -5.64 -2.27
CA LEU A 113 15.96 -6.14 -2.39
C LEU A 113 16.95 -5.12 -2.97
N PRO A 114 16.62 -4.37 -4.04
CA PRO A 114 17.54 -3.36 -4.55
C PRO A 114 17.88 -2.29 -3.50
N GLY A 115 16.90 -1.82 -2.74
CA GLY A 115 17.11 -0.86 -1.66
C GLY A 115 17.95 -1.43 -0.51
N TYR A 116 17.72 -2.69 -0.14
CA TYR A 116 18.53 -3.39 0.85
C TYR A 116 20.00 -3.50 0.40
N LEU A 117 20.26 -3.92 -0.84
CA LEU A 117 21.61 -4.06 -1.40
C LEU A 117 22.34 -2.71 -1.52
N LEU A 118 21.62 -1.63 -1.74
CA LEU A 118 22.17 -0.26 -1.78
C LEU A 118 22.32 0.36 -0.37
N GLY A 119 21.91 -0.34 0.68
CA GLY A 119 22.00 0.12 2.07
C GLY A 119 20.92 1.15 2.47
N GLU A 120 19.99 1.50 1.58
CA GLU A 120 18.89 2.43 1.88
C GLU A 120 17.57 1.97 1.21
N ILE A 121 16.75 1.27 1.98
CA ILE A 121 15.45 0.72 1.52
C ILE A 121 14.51 1.83 1.05
N GLY A 122 14.62 3.02 1.64
CA GLY A 122 13.77 4.17 1.30
C GLY A 122 13.84 4.63 -0.16
N PHE A 123 14.89 4.27 -0.91
CA PHE A 123 15.00 4.59 -2.35
C PHE A 123 13.85 3.99 -3.18
N ILE A 124 13.28 2.88 -2.74
CA ILE A 124 12.10 2.29 -3.36
C ILE A 124 10.91 3.26 -3.34
N ASN A 125 10.78 4.09 -2.30
CA ASN A 125 9.71 5.09 -2.23
C ASN A 125 9.87 6.21 -3.26
N LEU A 126 11.10 6.55 -3.63
CA LEU A 126 11.36 7.51 -4.71
C LEU A 126 10.90 6.93 -6.07
N ILE A 127 11.17 5.64 -6.30
CA ILE A 127 10.68 4.92 -7.48
C ILE A 127 9.14 4.89 -7.46
N GLY A 128 8.53 4.53 -6.33
CA GLY A 128 7.08 4.54 -6.15
C GLY A 128 6.47 5.91 -6.45
N LEU A 129 7.09 6.99 -5.98
CA LEU A 129 6.63 8.36 -6.25
C LEU A 129 6.76 8.74 -7.73
N ALA A 130 7.85 8.36 -8.38
CA ALA A 130 8.02 8.59 -9.82
C ALA A 130 6.96 7.82 -10.64
N VAL A 131 6.69 6.56 -10.28
CA VAL A 131 5.63 5.74 -10.90
C VAL A 131 4.25 6.36 -10.63
N TYR A 132 3.98 6.85 -9.42
CA TYR A 132 2.73 7.54 -9.10
C TYR A 132 2.52 8.79 -9.96
N ALA A 133 3.55 9.63 -10.10
CA ALA A 133 3.48 10.81 -10.96
C ALA A 133 3.26 10.41 -12.44
N TRP A 134 3.93 9.36 -12.91
CA TRP A 134 3.72 8.82 -14.25
C TRP A 134 2.28 8.31 -14.43
N LEU A 135 1.73 7.57 -13.47
CA LEU A 135 0.33 7.12 -13.50
C LEU A 135 -0.63 8.32 -13.54
N LEU A 136 -0.43 9.34 -12.72
CA LEU A 136 -1.23 10.57 -12.79
C LEU A 136 -1.16 11.23 -14.16
N TYR A 137 0.04 11.25 -14.77
CA TYR A 137 0.22 11.78 -16.11
C TYR A 137 -0.57 11.00 -17.18
N ARG A 138 -0.67 9.68 -17.03
CA ARG A 138 -1.37 8.78 -17.98
C ARG A 138 -2.88 8.73 -17.76
N VAL A 139 -3.33 8.88 -16.52
CA VAL A 139 -4.70 8.59 -16.10
C VAL A 139 -5.55 9.86 -16.02
N GLN A 140 -4.97 10.99 -15.63
CA GLN A 140 -5.68 12.26 -15.53
C GLN A 140 -5.54 13.09 -16.81
N ASP A 141 -6.65 13.52 -17.37
CA ASP A 141 -6.66 14.30 -18.62
C ASP A 141 -6.17 15.73 -18.43
N SER A 142 -6.48 16.34 -17.26
CA SER A 142 -6.12 17.74 -16.98
C SER A 142 -4.92 17.87 -16.04
N TYR A 143 -4.08 18.87 -16.29
CA TYR A 143 -2.99 19.21 -15.37
C TYR A 143 -3.50 19.68 -13.99
N ARG A 144 -4.70 20.25 -13.93
CA ARG A 144 -5.36 20.58 -12.67
C ARG A 144 -5.56 19.33 -11.81
N GLY A 145 -6.17 18.27 -12.36
CA GLY A 145 -6.37 17.01 -11.66
C GLY A 145 -5.05 16.39 -11.18
N ARG A 146 -4.02 16.41 -12.06
CA ARG A 146 -2.66 15.90 -11.74
C ARG A 146 -2.02 16.64 -10.58
N ILE A 147 -2.02 17.97 -10.61
CA ILE A 147 -1.41 18.82 -9.58
C ILE A 147 -2.19 18.70 -8.26
N LEU A 148 -3.52 18.71 -8.30
CA LEU A 148 -4.34 18.55 -7.11
C LEU A 148 -4.13 17.20 -6.44
N ALA A 149 -3.96 16.12 -7.21
CA ALA A 149 -3.65 14.80 -6.67
C ALA A 149 -2.25 14.74 -6.01
N LEU A 150 -1.24 15.40 -6.60
CA LEU A 150 0.09 15.51 -5.98
C LEU A 150 0.03 16.34 -4.69
N LEU A 151 -0.68 17.47 -4.70
CA LEU A 151 -0.86 18.30 -3.51
C LEU A 151 -1.58 17.55 -2.40
N GLN A 152 -2.59 16.74 -2.74
CA GLN A 152 -3.27 15.91 -1.76
C GLN A 152 -2.32 14.89 -1.11
N LEU A 153 -1.39 14.32 -1.88
CA LEU A 153 -0.35 13.45 -1.33
C LEU A 153 0.57 14.19 -0.34
N VAL A 154 1.00 15.41 -0.70
CA VAL A 154 1.89 16.25 0.15
C VAL A 154 1.22 16.64 1.47
N ILE A 155 -0.09 16.86 1.47
CA ILE A 155 -0.87 17.21 2.67
C ILE A 155 -0.96 16.03 3.66
N LEU A 156 -0.79 14.79 3.21
CA LEU A 156 -0.90 13.63 4.05
C LEU A 156 0.35 13.44 4.92
N VAL A 157 0.22 13.66 6.23
CA VAL A 157 1.29 13.34 7.20
C VAL A 157 1.73 11.87 7.11
N PRO A 158 0.81 10.89 6.93
CA PRO A 158 1.20 9.51 6.71
C PRO A 158 2.19 9.29 5.56
N PHE A 159 2.08 10.05 4.47
CA PHE A 159 3.00 9.95 3.33
C PHE A 159 4.44 10.28 3.75
N TRP A 160 4.66 11.42 4.40
CA TRP A 160 5.99 11.83 4.85
C TRP A 160 6.55 10.91 5.92
N TRP A 161 5.67 10.40 6.79
CA TRP A 161 6.05 9.42 7.79
C TRP A 161 6.50 8.10 7.14
N GLU A 162 5.77 7.59 6.15
CA GLU A 162 6.13 6.39 5.40
C GLU A 162 7.53 6.52 4.78
N ILE A 163 7.85 7.69 4.20
CA ILE A 163 9.18 7.97 3.66
C ILE A 163 10.23 8.00 4.78
N ALA A 164 9.99 8.75 5.84
CA ALA A 164 10.93 8.89 6.97
C ALA A 164 11.24 7.54 7.63
N CYS A 165 10.23 6.67 7.77
CA CYS A 165 10.35 5.34 8.36
C CYS A 165 10.87 4.28 7.38
N ARG A 166 11.14 4.62 6.12
CA ARG A 166 11.47 3.67 5.05
C ARG A 166 10.39 2.58 4.89
N SER A 167 9.16 2.90 5.22
CA SER A 167 8.03 2.01 4.98
C SER A 167 7.69 2.03 3.49
N VAL A 168 7.45 0.88 2.90
CA VAL A 168 7.17 0.75 1.45
C VAL A 168 5.69 0.47 1.16
N LEU A 169 4.81 0.79 2.12
CA LEU A 169 3.36 0.60 1.92
C LEU A 169 2.82 1.48 0.81
N PHE A 170 3.22 2.74 0.76
CA PHE A 170 2.86 3.65 -0.31
C PHE A 170 3.27 3.10 -1.68
N THR A 171 4.53 2.70 -1.82
CA THR A 171 5.07 2.15 -3.07
C THR A 171 4.35 0.86 -3.46
N ASN A 172 4.06 -0.02 -2.50
CA ASN A 172 3.31 -1.25 -2.75
C ASN A 172 1.90 -0.95 -3.30
N MET A 173 1.21 0.05 -2.76
CA MET A 173 -0.09 0.49 -3.26
C MET A 173 -0.01 1.09 -4.66
N VAL A 174 1.04 1.87 -4.94
CA VAL A 174 1.30 2.43 -6.28
C VAL A 174 1.55 1.31 -7.29
N PHE A 175 2.34 0.29 -6.97
CA PHE A 175 2.52 -0.88 -7.83
C PHE A 175 1.23 -1.68 -8.00
N GLY A 176 0.37 -1.71 -6.98
CA GLY A 176 -0.97 -2.25 -7.09
C GLY A 176 -1.80 -1.52 -8.15
N ILE A 177 -1.85 -0.20 -8.10
CA ILE A 177 -2.56 0.63 -9.07
C ILE A 177 -1.94 0.48 -10.47
N LEU A 178 -0.60 0.44 -10.58
CA LEU A 178 0.11 0.20 -11.84
C LEU A 178 -0.28 -1.15 -12.46
N THR A 179 -0.31 -2.20 -11.67
CA THR A 179 -0.74 -3.53 -12.12
C THR A 179 -2.18 -3.50 -12.62
N MET A 180 -3.10 -2.90 -11.86
CA MET A 180 -4.49 -2.76 -12.29
C MET A 180 -4.63 -1.91 -13.55
N TYR A 181 -3.83 -0.85 -13.70
CA TYR A 181 -3.76 -0.04 -14.92
C TYR A 181 -3.33 -0.90 -16.12
N TRP A 182 -2.29 -1.71 -15.97
CA TRP A 182 -1.86 -2.62 -17.03
C TRP A 182 -2.91 -3.66 -17.38
N LEU A 183 -3.58 -4.22 -16.40
CA LEU A 183 -4.67 -5.17 -16.61
C LEU A 183 -5.84 -4.56 -17.38
N GLU A 184 -6.16 -3.28 -17.18
CA GLU A 184 -7.27 -2.63 -17.90
C GLU A 184 -6.87 -2.12 -19.27
N PHE A 185 -5.71 -1.47 -19.41
CA PHE A 185 -5.38 -0.65 -20.58
C PHE A 185 -4.36 -1.29 -21.53
N THR A 186 -3.89 -2.51 -21.28
CA THR A 186 -2.92 -3.18 -22.13
C THR A 186 -3.42 -4.52 -22.68
N TRP A 187 -2.64 -5.08 -23.60
CA TRP A 187 -2.88 -6.41 -24.19
C TRP A 187 -2.87 -7.56 -23.17
N VAL A 188 -2.34 -7.35 -21.98
CA VAL A 188 -2.29 -8.33 -20.87
C VAL A 188 -3.69 -8.84 -20.54
N ARG A 189 -4.70 -7.97 -20.61
CA ARG A 189 -6.10 -8.32 -20.33
C ARG A 189 -6.63 -9.49 -21.16
N SER A 190 -6.20 -9.63 -22.39
CA SER A 190 -6.65 -10.71 -23.30
C SER A 190 -5.95 -12.05 -23.04
N ARG A 191 -4.94 -12.08 -22.14
CA ARG A 191 -4.10 -13.25 -21.88
C ARG A 191 -4.21 -13.68 -20.41
N PRO A 192 -5.06 -14.66 -20.06
CA PRO A 192 -5.34 -15.03 -18.66
C PRO A 192 -4.10 -15.47 -17.89
N PHE A 193 -3.10 -16.07 -18.55
CA PHE A 193 -1.82 -16.41 -17.89
C PHE A 193 -1.09 -15.17 -17.36
N PHE A 194 -0.85 -14.17 -18.21
CA PHE A 194 -0.14 -12.95 -17.79
C PHE A 194 -0.95 -12.13 -16.80
N THR A 195 -2.27 -12.03 -17.02
CA THR A 195 -3.20 -11.41 -16.06
C THR A 195 -3.09 -12.07 -14.69
N GLY A 196 -3.16 -13.41 -14.65
CA GLY A 196 -3.06 -14.16 -13.42
C GLY A 196 -1.69 -14.06 -12.77
N ALA A 197 -0.60 -14.16 -13.56
CA ALA A 197 0.75 -14.04 -13.03
C ALA A 197 0.98 -12.67 -12.36
N LEU A 198 0.60 -11.57 -13.01
CA LEU A 198 0.70 -10.22 -12.43
C LEU A 198 -0.17 -10.06 -11.18
N ALA A 199 -1.41 -10.54 -11.21
CA ALA A 199 -2.28 -10.52 -10.04
C ALA A 199 -1.71 -11.36 -8.89
N GLY A 200 -1.14 -12.53 -9.17
CA GLY A 200 -0.50 -13.41 -8.19
C GLY A 200 0.76 -12.81 -7.58
N LEU A 201 1.62 -12.17 -8.38
CA LEU A 201 2.77 -11.42 -7.88
C LEU A 201 2.32 -10.28 -6.95
N LEU A 202 1.25 -9.56 -7.32
CA LEU A 202 0.70 -8.51 -6.48
C LEU A 202 0.12 -9.06 -5.18
N LEU A 203 -0.65 -10.18 -5.23
CA LEU A 203 -1.12 -10.89 -4.04
C LEU A 203 0.04 -11.36 -3.15
N SER A 204 1.15 -11.76 -3.76
CA SER A 204 2.37 -12.14 -3.03
C SER A 204 3.14 -10.95 -2.44
N THR A 205 2.55 -9.78 -2.37
CA THR A 205 3.05 -8.67 -1.57
C THR A 205 2.32 -8.59 -0.22
N ARG A 206 0.99 -8.49 -0.25
CA ARG A 206 0.13 -8.38 0.95
C ARG A 206 -1.28 -8.88 0.66
N SER A 207 -1.91 -9.51 1.65
CA SER A 207 -3.28 -10.05 1.53
C SER A 207 -4.34 -8.99 1.22
N ILE A 208 -4.17 -7.75 1.70
CA ILE A 208 -5.14 -6.65 1.48
C ILE A 208 -5.37 -6.33 0.00
N VAL A 209 -4.41 -6.69 -0.86
CA VAL A 209 -4.50 -6.50 -2.31
C VAL A 209 -5.59 -7.37 -2.95
N ILE A 210 -6.08 -8.39 -2.26
CA ILE A 210 -7.22 -9.19 -2.73
C ILE A 210 -8.47 -8.31 -2.96
N VAL A 211 -8.64 -7.25 -2.18
CA VAL A 211 -9.80 -6.33 -2.29
C VAL A 211 -9.87 -5.67 -3.67
N PRO A 212 -8.86 -4.93 -4.15
CA PRO A 212 -8.91 -4.33 -5.48
C PRO A 212 -8.92 -5.36 -6.61
N LEU A 213 -8.24 -6.48 -6.48
CA LEU A 213 -8.26 -7.54 -7.50
C LEU A 213 -9.63 -8.19 -7.63
N LEU A 214 -10.31 -8.47 -6.50
CA LEU A 214 -11.67 -9.00 -6.49
C LEU A 214 -12.66 -7.97 -7.04
N ALA A 215 -12.54 -6.70 -6.66
CA ALA A 215 -13.35 -5.64 -7.21
C ALA A 215 -13.22 -5.56 -8.73
N TYR A 216 -11.99 -5.60 -9.24
CA TYR A 216 -11.72 -5.57 -10.67
C TYR A 216 -12.29 -6.80 -11.40
N ALA A 217 -12.07 -8.01 -10.86
CA ALA A 217 -12.61 -9.24 -11.44
C ALA A 217 -14.14 -9.22 -11.49
N SER A 218 -14.81 -8.77 -10.43
CA SER A 218 -16.28 -8.64 -10.37
C SER A 218 -16.82 -7.64 -11.37
N HIS A 219 -16.14 -6.50 -11.54
CA HIS A 219 -16.47 -5.51 -12.56
C HIS A 219 -16.34 -6.10 -13.99
N LEU A 220 -15.26 -6.84 -14.26
CA LEU A 220 -15.04 -7.49 -15.56
C LEU A 220 -16.09 -8.56 -15.88
N ILE A 221 -16.48 -9.38 -14.90
CA ILE A 221 -17.53 -10.39 -15.07
C ILE A 221 -18.83 -9.73 -15.49
N LYS A 222 -19.21 -8.63 -14.84
CA LYS A 222 -20.42 -7.90 -15.19
C LYS A 222 -20.34 -7.23 -16.57
N ARG A 223 -19.19 -6.60 -16.89
CA ARG A 223 -18.99 -5.89 -18.17
C ARG A 223 -18.92 -6.83 -19.37
N SER A 224 -18.46 -8.04 -19.17
CA SER A 224 -18.24 -9.03 -20.22
C SER A 224 -18.60 -10.44 -19.75
N PRO A 225 -19.87 -10.79 -19.60
CA PRO A 225 -20.32 -12.07 -19.05
C PRO A 225 -19.75 -13.31 -19.77
N GLY A 226 -19.49 -13.20 -21.08
CA GLY A 226 -18.89 -14.30 -21.87
C GLY A 226 -17.43 -14.62 -21.50
N ASN A 227 -16.73 -13.73 -20.77
CA ASN A 227 -15.34 -13.91 -20.37
C ASN A 227 -15.17 -14.55 -18.98
N GLY A 228 -16.23 -15.00 -18.32
CA GLY A 228 -16.18 -15.58 -16.99
C GLY A 228 -15.15 -16.70 -16.84
N PHE A 229 -15.06 -17.59 -17.83
CA PHE A 229 -14.08 -18.67 -17.84
C PHE A 229 -12.63 -18.17 -17.91
N GLN A 230 -12.35 -17.12 -18.70
CA GLN A 230 -11.02 -16.53 -18.78
C GLN A 230 -10.62 -15.85 -17.47
N ILE A 231 -11.57 -15.17 -16.81
CA ILE A 231 -11.35 -14.54 -15.51
C ILE A 231 -11.07 -15.61 -14.46
N PHE A 232 -11.84 -16.70 -14.45
CA PHE A 232 -11.59 -17.85 -13.57
C PHE A 232 -10.20 -18.46 -13.80
N ARG A 233 -9.80 -18.70 -15.05
CA ARG A 233 -8.43 -19.15 -15.38
C ARG A 233 -7.36 -18.18 -14.89
N GLY A 234 -7.57 -16.87 -15.06
CA GLY A 234 -6.70 -15.83 -14.50
C GLY A 234 -6.58 -15.96 -12.98
N GLY A 235 -7.68 -16.19 -12.27
CA GLY A 235 -7.69 -16.46 -10.83
C GLY A 235 -6.88 -17.70 -10.45
N CYS A 236 -7.01 -18.80 -11.18
CA CYS A 236 -6.20 -20.01 -10.96
C CYS A 236 -4.70 -19.74 -11.16
N TYR A 237 -4.32 -19.00 -12.20
CA TYR A 237 -2.92 -18.61 -12.41
C TYR A 237 -2.42 -17.67 -11.32
N ALA A 238 -3.26 -16.78 -10.79
CA ALA A 238 -2.88 -15.91 -9.68
C ALA A 238 -2.59 -16.71 -8.41
N LEU A 239 -3.42 -17.67 -8.06
CA LEU A 239 -3.20 -18.55 -6.92
C LEU A 239 -1.96 -19.44 -7.12
N ALA A 240 -1.77 -19.97 -8.33
CA ALA A 240 -0.57 -20.75 -8.67
C ALA A 240 0.71 -19.90 -8.53
N THR A 241 0.68 -18.66 -9.01
CA THR A 241 1.83 -17.75 -8.87
C THR A 241 2.11 -17.40 -7.40
N LEU A 242 1.08 -17.13 -6.60
CA LEU A 242 1.23 -16.94 -5.15
C LEU A 242 1.86 -18.18 -4.50
N ALA A 243 1.35 -19.37 -4.83
CA ALA A 243 1.91 -20.63 -4.31
C ALA A 243 3.37 -20.83 -4.71
N ILE A 244 3.72 -20.56 -5.98
CA ILE A 244 5.10 -20.66 -6.48
C ILE A 244 6.05 -19.71 -5.72
N THR A 245 5.60 -18.52 -5.33
CA THR A 245 6.44 -17.58 -4.56
C THR A 245 6.65 -18.01 -3.10
N LEU A 246 5.71 -18.73 -2.52
CA LEU A 246 5.80 -19.25 -1.15
C LEU A 246 6.51 -20.61 -1.07
N LEU A 247 6.37 -21.43 -2.09
CA LEU A 247 6.83 -22.81 -2.11
C LEU A 247 8.34 -22.98 -1.83
N PRO A 248 9.27 -22.15 -2.39
CA PRO A 248 10.68 -22.28 -2.08
C PRO A 248 10.99 -22.13 -0.59
N LEU A 249 10.34 -21.19 0.08
CA LEU A 249 10.53 -20.95 1.51
C LEU A 249 9.97 -22.08 2.37
N TYR A 250 8.81 -22.63 1.97
CA TYR A 250 8.25 -23.80 2.61
C TYR A 250 9.16 -25.04 2.46
N LEU A 251 9.66 -25.30 1.24
CA LEU A 251 10.53 -26.45 0.98
C LEU A 251 11.89 -26.35 1.66
N TRP A 252 12.39 -25.13 1.82
CA TRP A 252 13.69 -24.92 2.45
C TRP A 252 13.67 -25.25 3.96
N HIS A 253 12.69 -24.70 4.71
CA HIS A 253 12.51 -24.94 6.15
C HIS A 253 11.03 -25.16 6.49
N PRO A 254 10.47 -26.36 6.28
CA PRO A 254 9.03 -26.60 6.45
C PRO A 254 8.51 -26.32 7.87
N LYS A 255 9.32 -26.67 8.91
CA LYS A 255 8.92 -26.44 10.31
C LYS A 255 8.87 -24.95 10.64
N ASP A 256 9.92 -24.20 10.29
CA ASP A 256 9.99 -22.76 10.55
C ASP A 256 8.90 -22.02 9.76
N PHE A 257 8.62 -22.42 8.52
CA PHE A 257 7.53 -21.86 7.75
C PHE A 257 6.14 -22.11 8.37
N GLN A 258 5.92 -23.27 8.99
CA GLN A 258 4.66 -23.55 9.69
C GLN A 258 4.53 -22.68 10.96
N GLU A 259 5.61 -22.51 11.71
CA GLU A 259 5.65 -21.71 12.94
C GLU A 259 5.52 -20.20 12.64
N PHE A 260 6.26 -19.71 11.64
CA PHE A 260 6.31 -18.29 11.27
C PHE A 260 5.57 -18.00 9.96
N ASN A 261 4.40 -18.57 9.79
CA ASN A 261 3.64 -18.49 8.54
C ASN A 261 3.09 -17.08 8.28
N PRO A 262 3.54 -16.40 7.20
CA PRO A 262 3.07 -15.05 6.88
C PRO A 262 1.57 -14.97 6.57
N ILE A 263 0.93 -16.08 6.13
CA ILE A 263 -0.52 -16.13 5.92
C ILE A 263 -1.25 -15.97 7.26
N LEU A 264 -0.80 -16.68 8.31
CA LEU A 264 -1.36 -16.56 9.65
C LEU A 264 -1.16 -15.16 10.21
N VAL A 265 0.06 -14.61 10.08
CA VAL A 265 0.37 -13.24 10.55
C VAL A 265 -0.57 -12.21 9.91
N GLN A 266 -0.79 -12.28 8.60
CA GLN A 266 -1.68 -11.34 7.93
C GLN A 266 -3.17 -11.58 8.27
N SER A 267 -3.57 -12.81 8.58
CA SER A 267 -4.95 -13.13 8.98
C SER A 267 -5.31 -12.64 10.39
N THR A 268 -4.32 -12.39 11.26
CA THR A 268 -4.58 -11.85 12.59
C THR A 268 -5.07 -10.41 12.57
N LEU A 269 -4.74 -9.64 11.52
CA LEU A 269 -5.15 -8.25 11.38
C LEU A 269 -6.65 -8.08 11.11
N LEU A 270 -7.26 -9.04 10.43
CA LEU A 270 -8.70 -9.03 10.15
C LEU A 270 -9.25 -10.45 10.26
N PRO A 271 -10.04 -10.76 11.30
CA PRO A 271 -10.64 -12.08 11.47
C PRO A 271 -11.48 -12.49 10.26
N MET A 272 -11.50 -13.77 9.93
CA MET A 272 -12.28 -14.31 8.79
C MET A 272 -13.77 -13.95 8.86
N SER A 273 -14.32 -13.83 10.07
CA SER A 273 -15.69 -13.41 10.31
C SER A 273 -16.03 -12.02 9.78
N LEU A 274 -15.04 -11.12 9.68
CA LEU A 274 -15.17 -9.80 9.06
C LEU A 274 -14.58 -9.76 7.64
N GLY A 275 -13.52 -10.50 7.39
CA GLY A 275 -12.87 -10.54 6.09
C GLY A 275 -13.80 -11.05 4.99
N LEU A 276 -14.51 -12.15 5.22
CA LEU A 276 -15.44 -12.71 4.25
C LEU A 276 -16.59 -11.76 3.88
N PRO A 277 -17.34 -11.15 4.82
CA PRO A 277 -18.34 -10.15 4.49
C PRO A 277 -17.77 -8.97 3.67
N ILE A 278 -16.58 -8.48 4.02
CA ILE A 278 -15.93 -7.39 3.26
C ILE A 278 -15.66 -7.82 1.82
N LEU A 279 -15.18 -9.04 1.58
CA LEU A 279 -14.96 -9.54 0.22
C LEU A 279 -16.26 -9.68 -0.56
N VAL A 280 -17.34 -10.16 0.07
CA VAL A 280 -18.67 -10.24 -0.56
C VAL A 280 -19.18 -8.85 -0.91
N ILE A 281 -19.11 -7.89 0.03
CA ILE A 281 -19.51 -6.50 -0.20
C ILE A 281 -18.65 -5.88 -1.32
N THR A 282 -17.35 -6.19 -1.36
CA THR A 282 -16.44 -5.74 -2.43
C THR A 282 -16.92 -6.21 -3.79
N ALA A 283 -17.19 -7.51 -3.92
CA ALA A 283 -17.67 -8.09 -5.17
C ALA A 283 -18.99 -7.45 -5.62
N MET A 284 -19.94 -7.29 -4.71
CA MET A 284 -21.24 -6.68 -5.00
C MET A 284 -21.14 -5.20 -5.36
N ALA A 285 -20.38 -4.40 -4.59
CA ALA A 285 -20.22 -2.98 -4.84
C ALA A 285 -19.52 -2.70 -6.16
N ALA A 286 -18.48 -3.49 -6.50
CA ALA A 286 -17.73 -3.35 -7.72
C ALA A 286 -18.55 -3.62 -8.99
N THR A 287 -19.61 -4.45 -8.90
CA THR A 287 -20.52 -4.62 -10.03
C THR A 287 -21.31 -3.35 -10.37
N LYS A 288 -21.40 -2.39 -9.45
CA LYS A 288 -22.06 -1.09 -9.68
C LYS A 288 -21.11 -0.03 -10.22
N ALA A 289 -19.80 -0.29 -10.21
CA ALA A 289 -18.81 0.61 -10.79
C ALA A 289 -19.04 0.76 -12.30
N LYS A 290 -19.03 2.00 -12.79
CA LYS A 290 -19.25 2.31 -14.21
C LYS A 290 -18.00 2.06 -15.05
N ASP A 291 -16.84 2.33 -14.49
CA ASP A 291 -15.54 2.31 -15.15
C ASP A 291 -14.43 1.88 -14.19
N PHE A 292 -13.21 1.87 -14.69
CA PHE A 292 -12.00 1.56 -13.92
C PHE A 292 -11.81 2.46 -12.69
N TYR A 293 -12.12 3.76 -12.81
CA TYR A 293 -11.98 4.70 -11.69
C TYR A 293 -12.99 4.40 -10.57
N GLY A 294 -14.20 4.02 -10.96
CA GLY A 294 -15.21 3.54 -10.01
C GLY A 294 -14.74 2.29 -9.25
N VAL A 295 -14.03 1.36 -9.92
CA VAL A 295 -13.44 0.19 -9.26
C VAL A 295 -12.36 0.60 -8.26
N LEU A 296 -11.46 1.52 -8.63
CA LEU A 296 -10.43 2.04 -7.72
C LEU A 296 -11.05 2.74 -6.51
N TYR A 297 -12.10 3.54 -6.74
CA TYR A 297 -12.82 4.23 -5.67
C TYR A 297 -13.47 3.25 -4.69
N VAL A 298 -14.22 2.26 -5.19
CA VAL A 298 -14.84 1.20 -4.37
C VAL A 298 -13.76 0.46 -3.58
N SER A 299 -12.65 0.09 -4.22
CA SER A 299 -11.52 -0.58 -3.57
C SER A 299 -10.93 0.27 -2.43
N GLY A 300 -10.70 1.56 -2.67
CA GLY A 300 -10.17 2.49 -1.67
C GLY A 300 -11.09 2.65 -0.46
N VAL A 301 -12.40 2.80 -0.70
CA VAL A 301 -13.41 2.88 0.38
C VAL A 301 -13.40 1.60 1.22
N LEU A 302 -13.41 0.43 0.58
CA LEU A 302 -13.48 -0.84 1.29
C LEU A 302 -12.19 -1.20 2.03
N ILE A 303 -11.02 -0.86 1.48
CA ILE A 303 -9.75 -0.95 2.22
C ILE A 303 -9.81 -0.04 3.46
N THR A 304 -10.29 1.21 3.31
CA THR A 304 -10.41 2.14 4.44
C THR A 304 -11.34 1.60 5.51
N LEU A 305 -12.48 1.05 5.13
CA LEU A 305 -13.43 0.42 6.06
C LEU A 305 -12.82 -0.82 6.73
N SER A 306 -12.05 -1.63 6.01
CA SER A 306 -11.34 -2.80 6.57
C SER A 306 -10.33 -2.38 7.64
N VAL A 307 -9.53 -1.35 7.35
CA VAL A 307 -8.55 -0.80 8.30
C VAL A 307 -9.26 -0.21 9.52
N LEU A 308 -10.37 0.52 9.31
CA LEU A 308 -11.16 1.07 10.42
C LEU A 308 -11.77 -0.04 11.28
N ALA A 309 -12.32 -1.09 10.68
CA ALA A 309 -12.86 -2.23 11.40
C ALA A 309 -11.79 -2.92 12.24
N SER A 310 -10.61 -3.19 11.67
CA SER A 310 -9.47 -3.75 12.40
C SER A 310 -9.05 -2.84 13.57
N PHE A 311 -9.00 -1.52 13.35
CA PHE A 311 -8.66 -0.55 14.39
C PHE A 311 -9.67 -0.57 15.55
N LEU A 312 -10.97 -0.62 15.24
CA LEU A 312 -12.03 -0.70 16.25
C LEU A 312 -11.98 -2.02 17.03
N LEU A 313 -11.62 -3.14 16.38
CA LEU A 313 -11.42 -4.41 17.06
C LEU A 313 -10.27 -4.32 18.08
N VAL A 314 -9.13 -3.74 17.69
CA VAL A 314 -8.01 -3.57 18.63
C VAL A 314 -8.37 -2.64 19.78
N ILE A 315 -9.17 -1.58 19.56
CA ILE A 315 -9.70 -0.75 20.65
C ILE A 315 -10.54 -1.59 21.59
N HIS A 316 -11.37 -2.48 21.05
CA HIS A 316 -12.25 -3.31 21.86
C HIS A 316 -11.51 -4.38 22.66
N SER A 317 -10.51 -5.06 22.05
CA SER A 317 -9.77 -6.16 22.66
C SER A 317 -8.67 -5.68 23.62
N ASP A 318 -7.86 -4.73 23.19
CA ASP A 318 -6.61 -4.33 23.84
C ASP A 318 -6.68 -2.91 24.46
N GLY A 319 -7.80 -2.21 24.21
CA GLY A 319 -8.06 -0.86 24.68
C GLY A 319 -7.51 0.24 23.76
N PRO A 320 -8.00 1.48 23.97
CA PRO A 320 -7.63 2.61 23.09
C PRO A 320 -6.13 2.95 23.15
N ARG A 321 -5.48 2.72 24.29
CA ARG A 321 -4.04 2.96 24.42
C ARG A 321 -3.23 2.06 23.48
N ALA A 322 -3.51 0.76 23.45
CA ALA A 322 -2.85 -0.19 22.58
C ALA A 322 -3.08 0.14 21.09
N ALA A 323 -4.31 0.49 20.72
CA ALA A 323 -4.66 0.86 19.36
C ALA A 323 -3.93 2.13 18.89
N PHE A 324 -3.77 3.14 19.78
CA PHE A 324 -3.14 4.41 19.41
C PHE A 324 -1.63 4.44 19.60
N TRP A 325 -1.10 3.81 20.65
CA TRP A 325 0.30 4.02 21.04
C TRP A 325 1.21 2.84 20.72
N ASP A 326 0.74 1.63 20.95
CA ASP A 326 1.55 0.42 20.76
C ASP A 326 1.43 -0.12 19.33
N SER A 327 0.59 0.55 18.56
CA SER A 327 0.31 0.40 17.12
C SER A 327 0.78 -0.90 16.46
N LYS A 328 -0.11 -1.84 16.48
CA LYS A 328 -0.14 -2.91 15.48
C LYS A 328 -0.62 -2.39 14.09
N PHE A 329 -0.82 -1.05 13.95
CA PHE A 329 -1.31 -0.37 12.73
C PHE A 329 -0.32 0.66 12.22
#